data_82ce53351027f2c9bfe89639e70c3b45
#
_entry.id   82ce53351027f2c9bfe89639e70c3b45
#
_cell.length_a   1.000
_cell.length_b   1.000
_cell.length_c   1.000
_cell.angle_alpha   90.00
_cell.angle_beta   90.00
_cell.angle_gamma   90.00
#
_symmetry.space_group_name_H-M   'P 1'
#
loop_
_entity.id
_entity.type
_entity.pdbx_description
1 polymer ?
#
loop_
_entity_poly.entity_id
_entity_poly.type
_entity_poly.pdbx_seq_one_letter_code
_entity_poly.pdbx_strand_id
1 'polypeptide(L)'
;MSFSEPCALAVDFGGTSIKMGVTAGNRILATADRIPTAMFESPQAIIDTMIATALTLRGQFPTACVIGMGMPGWCDYYKGVLYQLTNVRVWDHEVPVKELMEQALGLPVVLDNDANCMAYAEWKLGAGRGMSSLVCLTMGTGIGGGIVVNDRILRGRRLSAAELGQTSIHYQGKPGPFGNRGAIEEYIGNNELAAEAVKRYAGAGITRTVNECTPRDLDEAARAGCPVALQLWEDTAEMLACLIMNLMYTLVPDAFIIGGGVAKAGDLLMKPLLENLKAQLFPLHMEELKILPARFGAEAGLLGAGAMAMDEFMGLGVLERFKGERASQALC
;
A
#
# COMPACT_ATOMS: atom_id res chain seq x y z
N MET A 1 -12.42 -30.09 -4.43
CA MET A 1 -13.23 -29.55 -3.32
C MET A 1 -13.98 -28.35 -3.84
N SER A 2 -15.32 -28.35 -3.89
CA SER A 2 -16.10 -27.17 -4.29
C SER A 2 -16.06 -26.20 -3.12
N PHE A 3 -15.38 -25.03 -3.30
CA PHE A 3 -15.49 -23.93 -2.37
C PHE A 3 -16.92 -23.40 -2.43
N SER A 4 -17.66 -23.51 -1.33
CA SER A 4 -19.04 -23.03 -1.21
C SER A 4 -19.12 -21.60 -0.64
N GLU A 5 -18.00 -21.07 -0.12
CA GLU A 5 -17.95 -19.73 0.44
C GLU A 5 -17.82 -18.66 -0.65
N PRO A 6 -18.52 -17.51 -0.53
CA PRO A 6 -18.28 -16.37 -1.38
C PRO A 6 -16.83 -15.91 -1.30
N CYS A 7 -16.26 -15.58 -2.46
CA CYS A 7 -14.88 -15.10 -2.56
C CYS A 7 -14.79 -13.90 -3.52
N ALA A 8 -13.67 -13.18 -3.46
CA ALA A 8 -13.38 -12.07 -4.36
C ALA A 8 -12.28 -12.46 -5.33
N LEU A 9 -12.42 -12.05 -6.58
CA LEU A 9 -11.27 -11.85 -7.45
C LEU A 9 -10.53 -10.61 -6.97
N ALA A 10 -9.22 -10.70 -6.84
CA ALA A 10 -8.41 -9.60 -6.34
C ALA A 10 -7.27 -9.27 -7.32
N VAL A 11 -7.00 -7.98 -7.47
CA VAL A 11 -5.92 -7.43 -8.29
C VAL A 11 -5.08 -6.50 -7.41
N ASP A 12 -3.77 -6.71 -7.42
CA ASP A 12 -2.77 -5.81 -6.85
C ASP A 12 -1.88 -5.33 -8.01
N PHE A 13 -2.23 -4.15 -8.57
CA PHE A 13 -1.53 -3.55 -9.69
C PHE A 13 -0.42 -2.64 -9.17
N GLY A 14 0.80 -3.14 -9.13
CA GLY A 14 1.99 -2.33 -8.81
C GLY A 14 2.65 -1.75 -10.05
N GLY A 15 3.57 -0.80 -9.85
CA GLY A 15 4.29 -0.14 -10.96
C GLY A 15 5.09 -1.08 -11.87
N THR A 16 5.58 -2.21 -11.36
CA THR A 16 6.42 -3.17 -12.11
C THR A 16 5.71 -4.46 -12.49
N SER A 17 4.67 -4.84 -11.78
CA SER A 17 3.92 -6.08 -12.04
C SER A 17 2.51 -6.02 -11.46
N ILE A 18 1.61 -6.78 -12.09
CA ILE A 18 0.25 -7.01 -11.62
C ILE A 18 0.20 -8.41 -11.00
N LYS A 19 -0.35 -8.50 -9.80
CA LYS A 19 -0.69 -9.76 -9.16
C LYS A 19 -2.20 -9.93 -9.18
N MET A 20 -2.65 -11.13 -9.51
CA MET A 20 -4.07 -11.46 -9.52
C MET A 20 -4.31 -12.77 -8.78
N GLY A 21 -5.43 -12.87 -8.11
CA GLY A 21 -5.78 -14.07 -7.36
C GLY A 21 -7.22 -14.08 -6.88
N VAL A 22 -7.53 -15.08 -6.09
CA VAL A 22 -8.81 -15.25 -5.43
C VAL A 22 -8.61 -15.22 -3.92
N THR A 23 -9.40 -14.43 -3.22
CA THR A 23 -9.30 -14.25 -1.77
C THR A 23 -10.62 -14.55 -1.06
N ALA A 24 -10.52 -15.10 0.15
CA ALA A 24 -11.65 -15.27 1.06
C ALA A 24 -11.19 -14.99 2.50
N GLY A 25 -11.73 -13.93 3.10
CA GLY A 25 -11.26 -13.42 4.38
C GLY A 25 -9.75 -13.11 4.35
N ASN A 26 -8.98 -13.71 5.23
CA ASN A 26 -7.53 -13.52 5.32
C ASN A 26 -6.70 -14.56 4.54
N ARG A 27 -7.30 -15.27 3.60
CA ARG A 27 -6.66 -16.34 2.82
C ARG A 27 -6.64 -15.99 1.35
N ILE A 28 -5.53 -16.27 0.71
CA ILE A 28 -5.41 -16.34 -0.74
C ILE A 28 -5.69 -17.79 -1.14
N LEU A 29 -6.73 -18.01 -1.93
CA LEU A 29 -7.15 -19.34 -2.37
C LEU A 29 -6.39 -19.80 -3.61
N ALA A 30 -6.08 -18.87 -4.50
CA ALA A 30 -5.30 -19.08 -5.72
C ALA A 30 -4.63 -17.79 -6.16
N THR A 31 -3.54 -17.93 -6.90
CA THR A 31 -2.87 -16.81 -7.60
C THR A 31 -2.60 -17.20 -9.04
N ALA A 32 -2.68 -16.24 -9.95
CA ALA A 32 -2.14 -16.36 -11.30
C ALA A 32 -0.64 -16.01 -11.31
N ASP A 33 0.02 -16.31 -12.41
CA ASP A 33 1.39 -15.85 -12.65
C ASP A 33 1.46 -14.32 -12.64
N ARG A 34 2.58 -13.77 -12.15
CA ARG A 34 2.79 -12.33 -12.15
C ARG A 34 2.90 -11.80 -13.58
N ILE A 35 2.20 -10.70 -13.84
CA ILE A 35 2.15 -10.06 -15.15
C ILE A 35 3.07 -8.83 -15.11
N PRO A 36 4.23 -8.81 -15.79
CA PRO A 36 5.12 -7.66 -15.83
C PRO A 36 4.48 -6.49 -16.59
N THR A 37 4.45 -5.29 -15.99
CA THR A 37 3.83 -4.11 -16.62
C THR A 37 4.62 -3.60 -17.84
N ALA A 38 5.93 -3.81 -17.86
CA ALA A 38 6.81 -3.35 -18.94
C ALA A 38 6.60 -4.06 -20.30
N MET A 39 5.84 -5.16 -20.32
CA MET A 39 5.59 -5.91 -21.56
C MET A 39 4.46 -5.34 -22.43
N PHE A 40 3.71 -4.37 -21.94
CA PHE A 40 2.54 -3.83 -22.62
C PHE A 40 2.84 -2.56 -23.40
N GLU A 41 2.10 -2.37 -24.49
CA GLU A 41 2.20 -1.21 -25.39
C GLU A 41 1.02 -0.24 -25.24
N SER A 42 -0.02 -0.61 -24.47
CA SER A 42 -1.20 0.23 -24.24
C SER A 42 -1.93 -0.12 -22.94
N PRO A 43 -2.71 0.81 -22.36
CA PRO A 43 -3.59 0.51 -21.22
C PRO A 43 -4.61 -0.58 -21.56
N GLN A 44 -5.14 -0.59 -22.80
CA GLN A 44 -6.12 -1.59 -23.24
C GLN A 44 -5.54 -3.01 -23.18
N ALA A 45 -4.29 -3.21 -23.62
CA ALA A 45 -3.63 -4.52 -23.55
C ALA A 45 -3.47 -5.01 -22.09
N ILE A 46 -3.24 -4.09 -21.14
CA ILE A 46 -3.22 -4.41 -19.71
C ILE A 46 -4.61 -4.85 -19.24
N ILE A 47 -5.65 -4.10 -19.58
CA ILE A 47 -7.05 -4.41 -19.23
C ILE A 47 -7.46 -5.77 -19.81
N ASP A 48 -7.20 -6.02 -21.09
CA ASP A 48 -7.55 -7.28 -21.74
C ASP A 48 -6.86 -8.49 -21.08
N THR A 49 -5.60 -8.32 -20.69
CA THR A 49 -4.86 -9.36 -19.96
C THR A 49 -5.43 -9.60 -18.55
N MET A 50 -5.80 -8.54 -17.84
CA MET A 50 -6.46 -8.67 -16.53
C MET A 50 -7.82 -9.36 -16.67
N ILE A 51 -8.61 -9.03 -17.69
CA ILE A 51 -9.90 -9.68 -17.97
C ILE A 51 -9.70 -11.17 -18.26
N ALA A 52 -8.78 -11.53 -19.14
CA ALA A 52 -8.50 -12.93 -19.49
C ALA A 52 -8.06 -13.75 -18.26
N THR A 53 -7.20 -13.17 -17.42
CA THR A 53 -6.74 -13.79 -16.18
C THR A 53 -7.89 -13.94 -15.17
N ALA A 54 -8.73 -12.91 -15.03
CA ALA A 54 -9.88 -12.95 -14.13
C ALA A 54 -10.91 -14.00 -14.58
N LEU A 55 -11.17 -14.15 -15.88
CA LEU A 55 -12.05 -15.20 -16.41
C LEU A 55 -11.51 -16.60 -16.09
N THR A 56 -10.20 -16.80 -16.23
CA THR A 56 -9.55 -18.07 -15.90
C THR A 56 -9.70 -18.40 -14.41
N LEU A 57 -9.43 -17.44 -13.53
CA LEU A 57 -9.61 -17.61 -12.09
C LEU A 57 -11.07 -17.85 -11.71
N ARG A 58 -12.00 -17.11 -12.32
CA ARG A 58 -13.45 -17.28 -12.08
C ARG A 58 -13.94 -18.67 -12.51
N GLY A 59 -13.39 -19.21 -13.61
CA GLY A 59 -13.71 -20.58 -14.04
C GLY A 59 -13.33 -21.65 -13.00
N GLN A 60 -12.26 -21.41 -12.24
CA GLN A 60 -11.83 -22.28 -11.15
C GLN A 60 -12.61 -22.01 -9.84
N PHE A 61 -13.07 -20.77 -9.63
CA PHE A 61 -13.79 -20.32 -8.44
C PHE A 61 -15.14 -19.67 -8.81
N PRO A 62 -16.16 -20.48 -9.16
CA PRO A 62 -17.47 -19.96 -9.58
C PRO A 62 -18.21 -19.17 -8.49
N THR A 63 -17.79 -19.29 -7.24
CA THR A 63 -18.34 -18.52 -6.10
C THR A 63 -17.76 -17.11 -5.98
N ALA A 64 -16.87 -16.71 -6.89
CA ALA A 64 -16.39 -15.34 -6.94
C ALA A 64 -17.54 -14.40 -7.34
N CYS A 65 -17.86 -13.44 -6.45
CA CYS A 65 -19.04 -12.58 -6.56
C CYS A 65 -18.71 -11.09 -6.72
N VAL A 66 -17.45 -10.71 -6.56
CA VAL A 66 -16.98 -9.32 -6.64
C VAL A 66 -15.51 -9.29 -7.06
N ILE A 67 -15.08 -8.15 -7.59
CA ILE A 67 -13.69 -7.89 -7.95
C ILE A 67 -13.17 -6.72 -7.12
N GLY A 68 -12.05 -6.93 -6.42
CA GLY A 68 -11.32 -5.88 -5.72
C GLY A 68 -10.02 -5.55 -6.43
N MET A 69 -9.71 -4.26 -6.61
CA MET A 69 -8.52 -3.82 -7.34
C MET A 69 -7.76 -2.75 -6.55
N GLY A 70 -6.51 -3.04 -6.19
CA GLY A 70 -5.53 -2.07 -5.73
C GLY A 70 -4.77 -1.52 -6.93
N MET A 71 -4.85 -0.22 -7.17
CA MET A 71 -4.33 0.45 -8.36
C MET A 71 -3.25 1.46 -7.98
N PRO A 72 -2.16 1.58 -8.76
CA PRO A 72 -1.10 2.55 -8.48
C PRO A 72 -1.56 3.96 -8.82
N GLY A 73 -0.99 4.95 -8.17
CA GLY A 73 -1.26 6.37 -8.46
C GLY A 73 -2.68 6.82 -8.09
N TRP A 74 -3.21 7.76 -8.86
CA TRP A 74 -4.51 8.35 -8.56
C TRP A 74 -5.65 7.59 -9.23
N CYS A 75 -6.55 7.08 -8.40
CA CYS A 75 -7.78 6.45 -8.87
C CYS A 75 -9.00 7.13 -8.24
N ASP A 76 -10.06 7.26 -9.02
CA ASP A 76 -11.36 7.71 -8.51
C ASP A 76 -12.15 6.49 -8.04
N TYR A 77 -12.18 6.29 -6.73
CA TYR A 77 -12.89 5.19 -6.07
C TYR A 77 -14.38 5.13 -6.45
N TYR A 78 -15.06 6.28 -6.58
CA TYR A 78 -16.49 6.31 -6.87
C TYR A 78 -16.79 6.09 -8.35
N LYS A 79 -16.02 6.73 -9.23
CA LYS A 79 -16.20 6.59 -10.68
C LYS A 79 -15.54 5.33 -11.25
N GLY A 80 -14.57 4.78 -10.52
CA GLY A 80 -13.80 3.62 -11.00
C GLY A 80 -12.84 3.95 -12.15
N VAL A 81 -12.31 5.17 -12.16
CA VAL A 81 -11.39 5.66 -13.19
C VAL A 81 -9.98 5.68 -12.62
N LEU A 82 -9.02 5.17 -13.38
CA LEU A 82 -7.60 5.32 -13.11
C LEU A 82 -7.04 6.41 -14.00
N TYR A 83 -6.39 7.40 -13.37
CA TYR A 83 -5.77 8.51 -14.07
C TYR A 83 -4.39 8.12 -14.64
N GLN A 84 -3.70 9.07 -15.25
CA GLN A 84 -2.35 8.86 -15.77
C GLN A 84 -1.41 8.32 -14.68
N LEU A 85 -0.54 7.35 -15.04
CA LEU A 85 0.44 6.75 -14.17
C LEU A 85 1.86 7.21 -14.55
N THR A 86 2.64 7.64 -13.56
CA THR A 86 4.04 8.02 -13.77
C THR A 86 4.95 6.80 -13.93
N ASN A 87 4.61 5.69 -13.29
CA ASN A 87 5.44 4.48 -13.22
C ASN A 87 5.08 3.41 -14.27
N VAL A 88 4.02 3.63 -15.07
CA VAL A 88 3.59 2.75 -16.15
C VAL A 88 3.46 3.61 -17.42
N ARG A 89 4.52 3.68 -18.20
CA ARG A 89 4.67 4.65 -19.31
C ARG A 89 3.53 4.63 -20.34
N VAL A 90 2.94 3.46 -20.58
CA VAL A 90 1.84 3.28 -21.53
C VAL A 90 0.50 3.78 -21.00
N TRP A 91 0.41 4.11 -19.69
CA TRP A 91 -0.82 4.60 -19.06
C TRP A 91 -0.80 6.12 -18.97
N ASP A 92 -1.00 6.79 -20.10
CA ASP A 92 -0.82 8.23 -20.31
C ASP A 92 -2.11 9.06 -20.27
N HIS A 93 -3.26 8.40 -20.09
CA HIS A 93 -4.57 9.03 -20.03
C HIS A 93 -5.49 8.32 -19.00
N GLU A 94 -6.65 8.91 -18.72
CA GLU A 94 -7.65 8.32 -17.84
C GLU A 94 -8.36 7.14 -18.51
N VAL A 95 -8.55 6.05 -17.74
CA VAL A 95 -9.20 4.82 -18.19
C VAL A 95 -10.31 4.43 -17.23
N PRO A 96 -11.55 4.16 -17.68
CA PRO A 96 -12.67 3.74 -16.85
C PRO A 96 -12.57 2.23 -16.51
N VAL A 97 -11.57 1.89 -15.69
CA VAL A 97 -11.21 0.51 -15.35
C VAL A 97 -12.39 -0.28 -14.80
N LYS A 98 -13.16 0.33 -13.88
CA LYS A 98 -14.33 -0.32 -13.29
C LYS A 98 -15.34 -0.73 -14.35
N GLU A 99 -15.73 0.19 -15.21
CA GLU A 99 -16.72 -0.05 -16.27
C GLU A 99 -16.27 -1.17 -17.20
N LEU A 100 -15.02 -1.12 -17.67
CA LEU A 100 -14.46 -2.12 -18.59
C LEU A 100 -14.43 -3.52 -17.97
N MET A 101 -14.02 -3.62 -16.70
CA MET A 101 -13.98 -4.89 -15.98
C MET A 101 -15.39 -5.42 -15.66
N GLU A 102 -16.33 -4.55 -15.25
CA GLU A 102 -17.72 -4.92 -14.97
C GLU A 102 -18.44 -5.43 -16.24
N GLN A 103 -18.28 -4.74 -17.36
CA GLN A 103 -18.85 -5.17 -18.66
C GLN A 103 -18.34 -6.52 -19.11
N ALA A 104 -17.03 -6.77 -18.98
CA ALA A 104 -16.43 -8.01 -19.44
C ALA A 104 -16.71 -9.21 -18.51
N LEU A 105 -16.81 -8.99 -17.21
CA LEU A 105 -16.86 -10.07 -16.22
C LEU A 105 -18.27 -10.25 -15.61
N GLY A 106 -19.16 -9.27 -15.73
CA GLY A 106 -20.50 -9.32 -15.13
C GLY A 106 -20.46 -9.43 -13.61
N LEU A 107 -19.43 -8.88 -12.96
CA LEU A 107 -19.26 -8.80 -11.51
C LEU A 107 -19.06 -7.36 -11.09
N PRO A 108 -19.58 -6.93 -9.92
CA PRO A 108 -19.29 -5.60 -9.40
C PRO A 108 -17.79 -5.44 -9.12
N VAL A 109 -17.26 -4.24 -9.37
CA VAL A 109 -15.86 -3.89 -9.17
C VAL A 109 -15.72 -2.77 -8.15
N VAL A 110 -14.82 -2.98 -7.20
CA VAL A 110 -14.36 -1.96 -6.26
C VAL A 110 -12.88 -1.75 -6.51
N LEU A 111 -12.48 -0.50 -6.76
CA LEU A 111 -11.06 -0.18 -6.90
C LEU A 111 -10.66 0.95 -5.97
N ASP A 112 -9.44 0.89 -5.46
CA ASP A 112 -8.84 1.93 -4.63
C ASP A 112 -7.32 2.00 -4.92
N ASN A 113 -6.66 2.97 -4.34
CA ASN A 113 -5.19 3.03 -4.39
C ASN A 113 -4.57 1.79 -3.73
N ASP A 114 -3.44 1.32 -4.27
CA ASP A 114 -2.72 0.12 -3.80
C ASP A 114 -2.29 0.20 -2.33
N ALA A 115 -1.79 1.36 -1.87
CA ALA A 115 -1.43 1.57 -0.46
C ALA A 115 -2.67 1.61 0.45
N ASN A 116 -3.80 2.13 -0.02
CA ASN A 116 -5.07 2.04 0.70
C ASN A 116 -5.53 0.59 0.85
N CYS A 117 -5.40 -0.23 -0.20
CA CYS A 117 -5.70 -1.66 -0.12
C CYS A 117 -4.79 -2.37 0.90
N MET A 118 -3.48 -2.07 0.90
CA MET A 118 -2.55 -2.62 1.89
C MET A 118 -2.93 -2.21 3.31
N ALA A 119 -3.28 -0.94 3.52
CA ALA A 119 -3.75 -0.46 4.83
C ALA A 119 -5.07 -1.14 5.24
N TYR A 120 -5.96 -1.39 4.29
CA TYR A 120 -7.21 -2.10 4.53
C TYR A 120 -6.98 -3.54 5.00
N ALA A 121 -6.04 -4.25 4.37
CA ALA A 121 -5.65 -5.59 4.81
C ALA A 121 -5.16 -5.60 6.26
N GLU A 122 -4.24 -4.70 6.59
CA GLU A 122 -3.67 -4.62 7.94
C GLU A 122 -4.72 -4.20 8.97
N TRP A 123 -5.62 -3.29 8.63
CA TRP A 123 -6.71 -2.85 9.49
C TRP A 123 -7.73 -3.95 9.75
N LYS A 124 -8.28 -4.57 8.70
CA LYS A 124 -9.38 -5.55 8.84
C LYS A 124 -8.93 -6.94 9.23
N LEU A 125 -7.77 -7.37 8.73
CA LEU A 125 -7.34 -8.77 8.78
C LEU A 125 -6.00 -8.95 9.52
N GLY A 126 -5.20 -7.88 9.65
CA GLY A 126 -3.82 -7.93 10.07
C GLY A 126 -3.53 -7.35 11.46
N ALA A 127 -2.42 -6.61 11.54
CA ALA A 127 -1.89 -6.07 12.79
C ALA A 127 -2.78 -4.99 13.43
N GLY A 128 -3.59 -4.29 12.63
CA GLY A 128 -4.52 -3.24 13.08
C GLY A 128 -5.93 -3.73 13.42
N ARG A 129 -6.16 -5.03 13.47
CA ARG A 129 -7.49 -5.58 13.72
C ARG A 129 -8.07 -5.12 15.07
N GLY A 130 -9.27 -4.54 15.03
CA GLY A 130 -9.97 -4.02 16.20
C GLY A 130 -9.60 -2.58 16.57
N MET A 131 -8.70 -1.94 15.81
CA MET A 131 -8.36 -0.52 15.95
C MET A 131 -9.27 0.33 15.06
N SER A 132 -9.56 1.56 15.49
CA SER A 132 -10.44 2.48 14.76
C SER A 132 -9.68 3.54 13.96
N SER A 133 -8.43 3.82 14.35
CA SER A 133 -7.59 4.81 13.67
C SER A 133 -6.15 4.30 13.62
N LEU A 134 -5.57 4.24 12.44
CA LEU A 134 -4.20 3.76 12.25
C LEU A 134 -3.54 4.36 11.02
N VAL A 135 -2.23 4.36 11.01
CA VAL A 135 -1.41 4.75 9.86
C VAL A 135 -0.61 3.53 9.42
N CYS A 136 -0.80 3.12 8.19
CA CYS A 136 0.05 2.12 7.54
C CYS A 136 1.09 2.80 6.66
N LEU A 137 2.35 2.41 6.83
CA LEU A 137 3.48 2.83 6.01
C LEU A 137 4.07 1.63 5.29
N THR A 138 4.26 1.73 3.99
CA THR A 138 4.99 0.74 3.21
C THR A 138 6.27 1.35 2.67
N MET A 139 7.41 0.78 3.05
CA MET A 139 8.74 1.25 2.72
C MET A 139 9.37 0.28 1.71
N GLY A 140 9.24 0.61 0.42
CA GLY A 140 9.69 -0.20 -0.70
C GLY A 140 10.49 0.62 -1.70
N THR A 141 10.17 0.50 -3.00
CA THR A 141 10.74 1.35 -4.07
C THR A 141 10.58 2.82 -3.72
N GLY A 142 9.38 3.19 -3.24
CA GLY A 142 9.07 4.49 -2.63
C GLY A 142 8.47 4.30 -1.23
N ILE A 143 7.81 5.35 -0.73
CA ILE A 143 7.10 5.37 0.54
C ILE A 143 5.61 5.53 0.27
N GLY A 144 4.87 4.44 0.37
CA GLY A 144 3.41 4.48 0.31
C GLY A 144 2.80 4.59 1.70
N GLY A 145 1.55 5.00 1.77
CA GLY A 145 0.81 5.03 3.01
C GLY A 145 -0.69 4.94 2.83
N GLY A 146 -1.36 4.44 3.85
CA GLY A 146 -2.81 4.48 3.99
C GLY A 146 -3.18 4.84 5.41
N ILE A 147 -4.21 5.64 5.57
CA ILE A 147 -4.66 6.13 6.87
C ILE A 147 -6.11 5.68 7.09
N VAL A 148 -6.37 5.13 8.26
CA VAL A 148 -7.72 4.88 8.76
C VAL A 148 -8.01 5.88 9.88
N VAL A 149 -9.16 6.52 9.83
CA VAL A 149 -9.65 7.42 10.87
C VAL A 149 -11.11 7.10 11.14
N ASN A 150 -11.43 6.82 12.40
CA ASN A 150 -12.79 6.51 12.83
C ASN A 150 -13.47 5.44 11.94
N ASP A 151 -12.79 4.30 11.81
CA ASP A 151 -13.26 3.13 11.03
C ASP A 151 -13.48 3.40 9.54
N ARG A 152 -12.73 4.34 8.95
CA ARG A 152 -12.81 4.65 7.52
C ARG A 152 -11.44 4.94 6.94
N ILE A 153 -11.18 4.43 5.73
CA ILE A 153 -10.01 4.83 4.94
C ILE A 153 -10.12 6.32 4.60
N LEU A 154 -9.07 7.06 4.89
CA LEU A 154 -8.95 8.48 4.58
C LEU A 154 -8.58 8.66 3.10
N ARG A 155 -9.57 8.88 2.25
CA ARG A 155 -9.35 9.13 0.81
C ARG A 155 -9.22 10.61 0.45
N GLY A 156 -9.70 11.50 1.34
CA GLY A 156 -9.74 12.93 1.05
C GLY A 156 -10.80 13.31 -0.01
N ARG A 157 -10.92 14.60 -0.26
CA ARG A 157 -11.96 15.14 -1.17
C ARG A 157 -11.78 14.67 -2.62
N ARG A 158 -10.51 14.51 -3.07
CA ARG A 158 -10.17 14.10 -4.45
C ARG A 158 -9.61 12.69 -4.51
N LEU A 159 -9.81 11.91 -3.44
CA LEU A 159 -9.42 10.51 -3.35
C LEU A 159 -7.90 10.27 -3.49
N SER A 160 -7.10 11.28 -3.14
CA SER A 160 -5.64 11.28 -3.20
C SER A 160 -5.00 11.68 -1.86
N ALA A 161 -5.65 11.34 -0.75
CA ALA A 161 -5.07 11.54 0.58
C ALA A 161 -4.07 10.40 0.91
N ALA A 162 -3.30 10.62 1.97
CA ALA A 162 -2.31 9.68 2.48
C ALA A 162 -1.09 9.44 1.58
N GLU A 163 -0.75 10.39 0.71
CA GLU A 163 0.51 10.44 -0.04
C GLU A 163 1.68 10.74 0.93
N LEU A 164 1.92 9.83 1.89
CA LEU A 164 2.82 10.06 3.01
C LEU A 164 4.28 10.18 2.57
N GLY A 165 4.68 9.51 1.50
CA GLY A 165 6.00 9.63 0.91
C GLY A 165 6.32 11.03 0.38
N GLN A 166 5.28 11.80 0.01
CA GLN A 166 5.42 13.16 -0.51
C GLN A 166 5.39 14.24 0.56
N THR A 167 5.21 13.86 1.84
CA THR A 167 5.25 14.80 2.95
C THR A 167 6.67 15.24 3.25
N SER A 168 6.84 16.55 3.51
CA SER A 168 8.16 17.13 3.74
C SER A 168 8.64 16.88 5.17
N ILE A 169 9.85 16.36 5.29
CA ILE A 169 10.61 16.30 6.54
C ILE A 169 11.67 17.39 6.63
N HIS A 170 11.88 18.17 5.55
CA HIS A 170 12.86 19.24 5.50
C HIS A 170 12.47 20.30 4.46
N TYR A 171 12.07 21.49 4.90
CA TYR A 171 11.55 22.56 4.03
C TYR A 171 12.53 23.07 2.96
N GLN A 172 13.84 22.96 3.17
CA GLN A 172 14.90 23.28 2.21
C GLN A 172 15.56 22.03 1.60
N GLY A 173 14.93 20.88 1.77
CA GLY A 173 15.47 19.60 1.38
C GLY A 173 15.51 19.33 -0.12
N LYS A 174 15.79 18.09 -0.48
CA LYS A 174 15.86 17.62 -1.87
C LYS A 174 14.59 18.00 -2.64
N PRO A 175 14.70 18.39 -3.92
CA PRO A 175 13.52 18.62 -4.75
C PRO A 175 12.80 17.29 -4.98
N GLY A 176 11.47 17.27 -4.79
CA GLY A 176 10.62 16.14 -5.09
C GLY A 176 10.01 16.25 -6.50
N PRO A 177 9.37 15.17 -7.00
CA PRO A 177 8.90 15.07 -8.39
C PRO A 177 7.74 16.01 -8.72
N PHE A 178 7.03 16.52 -7.73
CA PHE A 178 5.84 17.39 -7.91
C PHE A 178 6.10 18.87 -7.57
N GLY A 179 7.36 19.28 -7.51
CA GLY A 179 7.77 20.64 -7.13
C GLY A 179 7.80 20.89 -5.62
N ASN A 180 7.49 19.91 -4.81
CA ASN A 180 7.68 19.92 -3.36
C ASN A 180 9.17 19.79 -3.01
N ARG A 181 9.52 20.05 -1.75
CA ARG A 181 10.88 19.87 -1.23
C ARG A 181 10.87 19.05 0.03
N GLY A 182 11.90 18.22 0.19
CA GLY A 182 12.11 17.44 1.40
C GLY A 182 11.16 16.28 1.60
N ALA A 183 10.49 15.83 0.52
CA ALA A 183 9.66 14.62 0.57
C ALA A 183 10.45 13.45 1.15
N ILE A 184 9.90 12.74 2.12
CA ILE A 184 10.63 11.65 2.81
C ILE A 184 11.04 10.54 1.84
N GLU A 185 10.26 10.28 0.80
CA GLU A 185 10.55 9.30 -0.23
C GLU A 185 11.90 9.56 -0.91
N GLU A 186 12.27 10.83 -1.13
CA GLU A 186 13.54 11.24 -1.74
C GLU A 186 14.78 10.93 -0.86
N TYR A 187 14.57 10.42 0.34
CA TYR A 187 15.65 10.10 1.29
C TYR A 187 15.74 8.62 1.62
N ILE A 188 14.60 7.97 1.89
CA ILE A 188 14.55 6.62 2.44
C ILE A 188 13.79 5.62 1.58
N GLY A 189 13.38 5.97 0.35
CA GLY A 189 13.02 5.00 -0.67
C GLY A 189 14.20 4.09 -1.00
N ASN A 190 13.94 2.87 -1.47
CA ASN A 190 15.02 1.89 -1.72
C ASN A 190 16.12 2.42 -2.63
N ASN A 191 15.74 3.11 -3.71
CA ASN A 191 16.69 3.64 -4.69
C ASN A 191 17.51 4.79 -4.11
N GLU A 192 16.88 5.67 -3.36
CA GLU A 192 17.47 6.84 -2.72
C GLU A 192 18.41 6.41 -1.59
N LEU A 193 18.02 5.41 -0.80
CA LEU A 193 18.87 4.82 0.23
C LEU A 193 20.10 4.14 -0.38
N ALA A 194 19.91 3.38 -1.46
CA ALA A 194 21.01 2.74 -2.17
C ALA A 194 22.00 3.77 -2.78
N ALA A 195 21.46 4.84 -3.40
CA ALA A 195 22.28 5.90 -3.96
C ALA A 195 23.09 6.67 -2.90
N GLU A 196 22.48 6.96 -1.75
CA GLU A 196 23.16 7.58 -0.61
C GLU A 196 24.23 6.65 -0.05
N ALA A 197 23.95 5.33 0.03
CA ALA A 197 24.94 4.33 0.45
C ALA A 197 26.18 4.33 -0.45
N VAL A 198 26.01 4.29 -1.77
CA VAL A 198 27.11 4.36 -2.74
C VAL A 198 27.98 5.57 -2.49
N LYS A 199 27.36 6.74 -2.29
CA LYS A 199 28.08 7.99 -2.02
C LYS A 199 28.87 7.93 -0.71
N ARG A 200 28.30 7.38 0.36
CA ARG A 200 28.98 7.28 1.66
C ARG A 200 30.10 6.25 1.64
N TYR A 201 29.90 5.10 0.98
CA TYR A 201 30.95 4.12 0.77
C TYR A 201 32.14 4.72 -0.01
N ALA A 202 31.86 5.48 -1.10
CA ALA A 202 32.90 6.18 -1.84
C ALA A 202 33.67 7.18 -0.97
N GLY A 203 32.98 7.94 -0.11
CA GLY A 203 33.60 8.84 0.88
C GLY A 203 34.49 8.11 1.90
N ALA A 204 34.23 6.82 2.16
CA ALA A 204 35.05 5.95 3.00
C ALA A 204 36.13 5.17 2.21
N GLY A 205 36.33 5.49 0.92
CA GLY A 205 37.31 4.82 0.05
C GLY A 205 36.89 3.42 -0.43
N ILE A 206 35.59 3.09 -0.31
CA ILE A 206 35.03 1.79 -0.72
C ILE A 206 34.16 2.01 -1.98
N THR A 207 34.48 1.29 -3.06
CA THR A 207 33.69 1.34 -4.29
C THR A 207 32.54 0.32 -4.21
N ARG A 208 31.30 0.79 -4.40
CA ARG A 208 30.08 -0.02 -4.48
C ARG A 208 29.20 0.48 -5.61
N THR A 209 28.40 -0.41 -6.19
CA THR A 209 27.32 -0.08 -7.12
C THR A 209 25.97 0.00 -6.38
N VAL A 210 24.96 0.58 -7.00
CA VAL A 210 23.59 0.65 -6.44
C VAL A 210 23.03 -0.76 -6.18
N ASN A 211 23.32 -1.71 -7.06
CA ASN A 211 22.88 -3.10 -6.91
C ASN A 211 23.54 -3.85 -5.74
N GLU A 212 24.66 -3.34 -5.22
CA GLU A 212 25.38 -3.86 -4.04
C GLU A 212 25.05 -3.10 -2.76
N CYS A 213 24.09 -2.20 -2.82
CA CYS A 213 23.65 -1.33 -1.73
C CYS A 213 22.13 -1.41 -1.51
N THR A 214 21.52 -2.54 -1.83
CA THR A 214 20.11 -2.73 -1.52
C THR A 214 19.85 -2.69 -0.01
N PRO A 215 18.64 -2.43 0.47
CA PRO A 215 18.33 -2.47 1.90
C PRO A 215 18.77 -3.78 2.58
N ARG A 216 18.74 -4.90 1.86
CA ARG A 216 19.23 -6.18 2.35
C ARG A 216 20.76 -6.18 2.51
N ASP A 217 21.49 -5.70 1.51
CA ASP A 217 22.97 -5.65 1.58
C ASP A 217 23.41 -4.71 2.70
N LEU A 218 22.69 -3.60 2.91
CA LEU A 218 22.91 -2.66 4.00
C LEU A 218 22.61 -3.27 5.38
N ASP A 219 21.56 -4.08 5.50
CA ASP A 219 21.25 -4.83 6.72
C ASP A 219 22.38 -5.83 7.05
N GLU A 220 22.80 -6.62 6.06
CA GLU A 220 23.88 -7.59 6.22
C GLU A 220 25.20 -6.89 6.62
N ALA A 221 25.55 -5.78 5.97
CA ALA A 221 26.76 -5.01 6.28
C ALA A 221 26.70 -4.38 7.69
N ALA A 222 25.56 -3.83 8.08
CA ALA A 222 25.39 -3.25 9.42
C ALA A 222 25.52 -4.30 10.53
N ARG A 223 24.93 -5.49 10.32
CA ARG A 223 25.07 -6.63 11.27
C ARG A 223 26.51 -7.14 11.34
N ALA A 224 27.30 -6.99 10.26
CA ALA A 224 28.74 -7.26 10.25
C ALA A 224 29.58 -6.14 10.90
N GLY A 225 28.96 -5.07 11.40
CA GLY A 225 29.62 -3.96 12.07
C GLY A 225 30.15 -2.87 11.14
N CYS A 226 29.70 -2.79 9.89
CA CYS A 226 30.09 -1.74 8.95
C CYS A 226 29.61 -0.35 9.43
N PRO A 227 30.51 0.61 9.74
CA PRO A 227 30.11 1.91 10.28
C PRO A 227 29.23 2.71 9.31
N VAL A 228 29.51 2.62 7.99
CA VAL A 228 28.71 3.32 6.96
C VAL A 228 27.28 2.82 6.94
N ALA A 229 27.08 1.51 7.00
CA ALA A 229 25.74 0.92 6.98
C ALA A 229 24.98 1.18 8.30
N LEU A 230 25.68 1.14 9.44
CA LEU A 230 25.09 1.48 10.73
C LEU A 230 24.57 2.93 10.74
N GLN A 231 25.41 3.88 10.32
CA GLN A 231 25.01 5.29 10.26
C GLN A 231 23.86 5.54 9.30
N LEU A 232 23.79 4.80 8.16
CA LEU A 232 22.67 4.90 7.23
C LEU A 232 21.34 4.47 7.87
N TRP A 233 21.34 3.43 8.70
CA TRP A 233 20.15 2.99 9.42
C TRP A 233 19.75 3.96 10.53
N GLU A 234 20.71 4.57 11.23
CA GLU A 234 20.45 5.63 12.21
C GLU A 234 19.79 6.84 11.56
N ASP A 235 20.36 7.35 10.45
CA ASP A 235 19.79 8.49 9.73
C ASP A 235 18.42 8.17 9.12
N THR A 236 18.23 6.94 8.62
CA THR A 236 16.91 6.48 8.13
C THR A 236 15.87 6.49 9.24
N ALA A 237 16.26 6.04 10.44
CA ALA A 237 15.40 6.03 11.61
C ALA A 237 15.04 7.46 12.07
N GLU A 238 15.98 8.40 12.05
CA GLU A 238 15.74 9.80 12.37
C GLU A 238 14.75 10.45 11.40
N MET A 239 14.94 10.23 10.10
CA MET A 239 14.03 10.74 9.06
C MET A 239 12.62 10.15 9.19
N LEU A 240 12.52 8.85 9.47
CA LEU A 240 11.23 8.19 9.71
C LEU A 240 10.57 8.69 11.01
N ALA A 241 11.36 8.97 12.05
CA ALA A 241 10.86 9.55 13.30
C ALA A 241 10.22 10.93 13.06
N CYS A 242 10.81 11.75 12.18
CA CYS A 242 10.23 13.04 11.82
C CYS A 242 8.83 12.88 11.18
N LEU A 243 8.65 11.93 10.26
CA LEU A 243 7.34 11.63 9.68
C LEU A 243 6.34 11.14 10.74
N ILE A 244 6.73 10.15 11.54
CA ILE A 244 5.85 9.56 12.57
C ILE A 244 5.46 10.61 13.61
N MET A 245 6.40 11.45 14.05
CA MET A 245 6.13 12.57 14.96
C MET A 245 5.06 13.52 14.39
N ASN A 246 5.20 13.93 13.14
CA ASN A 246 4.22 14.81 12.47
C ASN A 246 2.83 14.17 12.43
N LEU A 247 2.76 12.89 12.11
CA LEU A 247 1.50 12.14 12.05
C LEU A 247 0.92 11.88 13.45
N MET A 248 1.78 11.65 14.44
CA MET A 248 1.35 11.50 15.83
C MET A 248 0.72 12.78 16.36
N TYR A 249 1.33 13.94 16.13
CA TYR A 249 0.75 15.23 16.52
C TYR A 249 -0.50 15.64 15.73
N THR A 250 -0.73 15.03 14.57
CA THR A 250 -1.87 15.37 13.71
C THR A 250 -3.07 14.45 13.95
N LEU A 251 -2.83 13.15 14.17
CA LEU A 251 -3.87 12.11 14.12
C LEU A 251 -4.05 11.35 15.44
N VAL A 252 -2.99 11.23 16.25
CA VAL A 252 -2.96 10.37 17.46
C VAL A 252 -3.60 8.99 17.16
N PRO A 253 -3.02 8.20 16.25
CA PRO A 253 -3.63 6.92 15.85
C PRO A 253 -3.44 5.85 16.93
N ASP A 254 -4.29 4.82 16.93
CA ASP A 254 -4.15 3.63 17.79
C ASP A 254 -2.81 2.89 17.55
N ALA A 255 -2.31 2.92 16.31
CA ALA A 255 -1.01 2.37 15.95
C ALA A 255 -0.48 2.90 14.60
N PHE A 256 0.85 2.83 14.46
CA PHE A 256 1.55 2.85 13.17
C PHE A 256 1.90 1.42 12.77
N ILE A 257 1.57 1.03 11.55
CA ILE A 257 1.89 -0.30 11.01
C ILE A 257 2.92 -0.10 9.90
N ILE A 258 4.11 -0.67 10.08
CA ILE A 258 5.23 -0.46 9.16
C ILE A 258 5.54 -1.77 8.42
N GLY A 259 5.52 -1.69 7.10
CA GLY A 259 5.82 -2.79 6.19
C GLY A 259 6.82 -2.42 5.10
N GLY A 260 7.04 -3.35 4.17
CA GLY A 260 7.97 -3.18 3.06
C GLY A 260 9.37 -3.71 3.32
N GLY A 261 10.26 -3.51 2.34
CA GLY A 261 11.62 -4.06 2.36
C GLY A 261 12.50 -3.46 3.46
N VAL A 262 12.43 -2.15 3.62
CA VAL A 262 13.22 -1.37 4.60
C VAL A 262 12.84 -1.74 6.03
N ALA A 263 11.56 -2.02 6.30
CA ALA A 263 11.10 -2.44 7.63
C ALA A 263 11.70 -3.77 8.11
N LYS A 264 12.23 -4.59 7.19
CA LYS A 264 12.89 -5.87 7.52
C LYS A 264 14.21 -5.71 8.24
N ALA A 265 14.80 -4.52 8.28
CA ALA A 265 15.99 -4.23 9.08
C ALA A 265 15.78 -4.47 10.59
N GLY A 266 14.53 -4.54 11.04
CA GLY A 266 14.21 -4.89 12.43
C GLY A 266 14.84 -3.94 13.43
N ASP A 267 15.60 -4.45 14.38
CA ASP A 267 16.23 -3.68 15.45
C ASP A 267 17.17 -2.56 14.95
N LEU A 268 17.82 -2.73 13.79
CA LEU A 268 18.69 -1.70 13.21
C LEU A 268 17.92 -0.42 12.87
N LEU A 269 16.63 -0.54 12.54
CA LEU A 269 15.74 0.59 12.28
C LEU A 269 14.95 0.95 13.53
N MET A 270 14.35 -0.04 14.21
CA MET A 270 13.36 0.20 15.25
C MET A 270 13.93 0.79 16.53
N LYS A 271 15.15 0.38 16.94
CA LYS A 271 15.76 0.94 18.16
C LYS A 271 16.07 2.43 18.02
N PRO A 272 16.85 2.88 17.00
CA PRO A 272 17.13 4.31 16.85
C PRO A 272 15.85 5.10 16.53
N LEU A 273 14.85 4.52 15.83
CA LEU A 273 13.55 5.14 15.63
C LEU A 273 12.86 5.48 16.96
N LEU A 274 12.76 4.52 17.86
CA LEU A 274 12.13 4.73 19.16
C LEU A 274 12.90 5.72 20.05
N GLU A 275 14.23 5.71 20.00
CA GLU A 275 15.08 6.68 20.69
C GLU A 275 14.83 8.11 20.18
N ASN A 276 14.78 8.30 18.85
CA ASN A 276 14.47 9.60 18.25
C ASN A 276 13.06 10.07 18.60
N LEU A 277 12.05 9.19 18.55
CA LEU A 277 10.68 9.54 18.91
C LEU A 277 10.55 9.91 20.39
N LYS A 278 11.25 9.20 21.27
CA LYS A 278 11.29 9.52 22.71
C LYS A 278 11.87 10.91 22.98
N ALA A 279 12.82 11.37 22.18
CA ALA A 279 13.41 12.69 22.30
C ALA A 279 12.52 13.81 21.75
N GLN A 280 11.59 13.50 20.83
CA GLN A 280 10.81 14.48 20.06
C GLN A 280 9.33 14.52 20.41
N LEU A 281 8.77 13.42 20.94
CA LEU A 281 7.35 13.36 21.31
C LEU A 281 7.11 13.86 22.74
N PHE A 282 5.96 14.48 22.92
CA PHE A 282 5.44 14.77 24.25
C PHE A 282 5.27 13.46 25.04
N PRO A 283 5.54 13.43 26.35
CA PRO A 283 5.49 12.19 27.13
C PRO A 283 4.17 11.40 26.97
N LEU A 284 3.03 12.08 26.99
CA LEU A 284 1.72 11.46 26.78
C LEU A 284 1.62 10.74 25.43
N HIS A 285 2.08 11.38 24.34
CA HIS A 285 2.05 10.77 23.02
C HIS A 285 3.02 9.59 22.91
N MET A 286 4.15 9.64 23.64
CA MET A 286 5.10 8.52 23.67
C MET A 286 4.53 7.31 24.42
N GLU A 287 3.74 7.52 25.48
CA GLU A 287 3.06 6.45 26.21
C GLU A 287 1.98 5.75 25.35
N GLU A 288 1.30 6.51 24.49
CA GLU A 288 0.27 5.99 23.59
C GLU A 288 0.83 5.39 22.29
N LEU A 289 2.08 5.69 21.95
CA LEU A 289 2.71 5.27 20.70
C LEU A 289 2.80 3.74 20.60
N LYS A 290 2.22 3.19 19.52
CA LYS A 290 2.38 1.79 19.13
C LYS A 290 2.90 1.73 17.72
N ILE A 291 4.02 1.04 17.52
CA ILE A 291 4.57 0.73 16.20
C ILE A 291 4.56 -0.78 16.03
N LEU A 292 3.84 -1.27 15.05
CA LEU A 292 3.65 -2.69 14.79
C LEU A 292 4.22 -3.06 13.42
N PRO A 293 4.81 -4.25 13.28
CA PRO A 293 5.17 -4.77 11.97
C PRO A 293 3.92 -5.16 11.17
N ALA A 294 3.93 -4.87 9.86
CA ALA A 294 2.90 -5.34 8.95
C ALA A 294 2.89 -6.88 8.90
N ARG A 295 1.69 -7.47 8.88
CA ARG A 295 1.49 -8.91 8.95
C ARG A 295 1.59 -9.59 7.60
N PHE A 296 1.04 -8.98 6.54
CA PHE A 296 0.83 -9.66 5.26
C PHE A 296 1.95 -9.40 4.22
N GLY A 297 2.83 -8.43 4.46
CA GLY A 297 3.94 -8.15 3.56
C GLY A 297 3.51 -7.99 2.10
N ALA A 298 4.07 -8.81 1.20
CA ALA A 298 3.79 -8.74 -0.23
C ALA A 298 2.37 -9.20 -0.65
N GLU A 299 1.60 -9.77 0.26
CA GLU A 299 0.24 -10.25 0.02
C GLU A 299 -0.83 -9.22 0.43
N ALA A 300 -0.41 -8.17 1.15
CA ALA A 300 -1.31 -7.17 1.72
C ALA A 300 -2.18 -6.49 0.66
N GLY A 301 -1.61 -6.09 -0.50
CA GLY A 301 -2.36 -5.46 -1.58
C GLY A 301 -3.49 -6.34 -2.11
N LEU A 302 -3.18 -7.60 -2.38
CA LEU A 302 -4.15 -8.57 -2.89
C LEU A 302 -5.26 -8.88 -1.87
N LEU A 303 -4.88 -9.15 -0.62
CA LEU A 303 -5.82 -9.42 0.47
C LEU A 303 -6.70 -8.22 0.77
N GLY A 304 -6.13 -7.01 0.77
CA GLY A 304 -6.86 -5.78 1.04
C GLY A 304 -7.83 -5.40 -0.05
N ALA A 305 -7.44 -5.54 -1.31
CA ALA A 305 -8.33 -5.31 -2.44
C ALA A 305 -9.56 -6.24 -2.38
N GLY A 306 -9.33 -7.54 -2.16
CA GLY A 306 -10.42 -8.50 -2.04
C GLY A 306 -11.30 -8.30 -0.80
N ALA A 307 -10.71 -7.99 0.35
CA ALA A 307 -11.47 -7.72 1.57
C ALA A 307 -12.33 -6.45 1.45
N MET A 308 -11.76 -5.37 0.90
CA MET A 308 -12.49 -4.12 0.66
C MET A 308 -13.69 -4.35 -0.27
N ALA A 309 -13.49 -5.09 -1.35
CA ALA A 309 -14.56 -5.41 -2.28
C ALA A 309 -15.66 -6.27 -1.65
N MET A 310 -15.28 -7.27 -0.85
CA MET A 310 -16.26 -8.09 -0.12
C MET A 310 -17.07 -7.28 0.89
N ASP A 311 -16.44 -6.40 1.66
CA ASP A 311 -17.14 -5.56 2.64
C ASP A 311 -18.13 -4.61 1.96
N GLU A 312 -17.74 -3.98 0.84
CA GLU A 312 -18.62 -3.13 0.03
C GLU A 312 -19.80 -3.93 -0.56
N PHE A 313 -19.52 -5.09 -1.14
CA PHE A 313 -20.55 -5.97 -1.70
C PHE A 313 -21.56 -6.43 -0.65
N MET A 314 -21.10 -6.83 0.52
CA MET A 314 -21.96 -7.24 1.63
C MET A 314 -22.77 -6.06 2.18
N GLY A 315 -22.16 -4.86 2.27
CA GLY A 315 -22.85 -3.63 2.67
C GLY A 315 -23.99 -3.23 1.72
N LEU A 316 -23.75 -3.33 0.42
CA LEU A 316 -24.79 -3.10 -0.60
C LEU A 316 -25.95 -4.10 -0.48
N GLY A 317 -25.66 -5.37 -0.26
CA GLY A 317 -26.66 -6.41 -0.06
C GLY A 317 -27.56 -6.17 1.16
N VAL A 318 -27.02 -5.64 2.25
CA VAL A 318 -27.79 -5.21 3.42
C VAL A 318 -28.71 -4.03 3.08
N LEU A 319 -28.18 -3.01 2.37
CA LEU A 319 -28.98 -1.84 1.98
C LEU A 319 -30.13 -2.18 1.03
N GLU A 320 -29.93 -3.10 0.12
CA GLU A 320 -31.01 -3.56 -0.80
C GLU A 320 -32.10 -4.32 -0.07
N ARG A 321 -31.76 -5.16 0.91
CA ARG A 321 -32.75 -5.84 1.77
C ARG A 321 -33.60 -4.84 2.55
N PHE A 322 -32.99 -3.82 3.17
CA PHE A 322 -33.72 -2.75 3.87
C PHE A 322 -34.64 -1.93 2.96
N LYS A 323 -34.24 -1.69 1.70
CA LYS A 323 -35.10 -1.02 0.70
C LYS A 323 -36.27 -1.90 0.29
N GLY A 324 -36.05 -3.19 0.10
CA GLY A 324 -37.08 -4.18 -0.21
C GLY A 324 -38.12 -4.34 0.91
N GLU A 325 -37.69 -4.38 2.16
CA GLU A 325 -38.56 -4.48 3.32
C GLU A 325 -39.44 -3.22 3.51
N ARG A 326 -38.87 -2.02 3.29
CA ARG A 326 -39.64 -0.79 3.32
C ARG A 326 -40.65 -0.67 2.17
N ALA A 327 -40.31 -1.17 0.98
CA ALA A 327 -41.21 -1.20 -0.16
C ALA A 327 -42.39 -2.16 0.07
N SER A 328 -42.17 -3.31 0.72
CA SER A 328 -43.23 -4.25 1.07
C SER A 328 -44.12 -3.78 2.23
N GLN A 329 -43.59 -2.97 3.16
CA GLN A 329 -44.40 -2.34 4.24
C GLN A 329 -45.20 -1.13 3.79
N ALA A 330 -44.82 -0.49 2.66
CA ALA A 330 -45.60 0.63 2.08
C ALA A 330 -46.75 0.16 1.18
N LEU A 331 -46.87 -1.14 0.92
CA LEU A 331 -47.92 -1.76 0.11
C LEU A 331 -48.97 -2.54 0.96
N CYS A 332 -48.83 -2.53 2.27
CA CYS A 332 -49.81 -2.95 3.27
C CYS A 332 -50.39 -1.73 4.00
#